data_f1cffb3f4a74599b2cfcf2f00d34f1a8
#
_entry.id   f1cffb3f4a74599b2cfcf2f00d34f1a8
#
_cell.length_a   1.000
_cell.length_b   1.000
_cell.length_c   1.000
_cell.angle_alpha   90.00
_cell.angle_beta   90.00
_cell.angle_gamma   90.00
#
_symmetry.space_group_name_H-M   'P 1'
#
loop_
_entity.id
_entity.type
_entity.pdbx_description
1 polymer ?
#
loop_
_entity_poly.entity_id
_entity_poly.type
_entity_poly.pdbx_seq_one_letter_code
_entity_poly.pdbx_strand_id
1 'polypeptide(L)'
;MTVLKKILLIDHDARVTRIVRRALETAGKYSIREEHDAAFAIHAARWFGPDLVMINLTASATDAEIIAKQFQKDRDLSEVPLLCLSNFVSARQFMSAGILRGYSFLAMPVKIDQLLRGVEHLLFGKD
;
A
#
# COMPACT_ATOMS: atom_id res chain seq x y z
N MET A 1 15.57 5.76 21.34
CA MET A 1 15.69 5.68 19.85
C MET A 1 14.37 5.17 19.28
N THR A 2 13.83 5.89 18.31
CA THR A 2 12.55 5.51 17.70
C THR A 2 12.80 4.64 16.48
N VAL A 3 12.19 3.46 16.45
CA VAL A 3 12.23 2.60 15.28
C VAL A 3 11.17 3.07 14.30
N LEU A 4 11.59 3.35 13.07
CA LEU A 4 10.67 3.77 12.03
C LEU A 4 9.86 2.59 11.51
N LYS A 5 8.56 2.80 11.30
CA LYS A 5 7.72 1.81 10.62
C LYS A 5 8.03 1.84 9.13
N LYS A 6 8.08 0.67 8.52
CA LYS A 6 8.46 0.51 7.11
C LYS A 6 7.22 0.43 6.24
N ILE A 7 7.17 1.27 5.21
CA ILE A 7 6.07 1.29 4.25
C ILE A 7 6.61 1.06 2.85
N LEU A 8 6.06 0.07 2.17
CA LEU A 8 6.39 -0.21 0.77
C LEU A 8 5.30 0.38 -0.11
N LEU A 9 5.67 1.26 -1.03
CA LEU A 9 4.76 1.86 -2.00
C LEU A 9 4.92 1.15 -3.34
N ILE A 10 3.86 0.53 -3.82
CA ILE A 10 3.86 -0.17 -5.10
C ILE A 10 3.01 0.61 -6.09
N ASP A 11 3.64 1.21 -7.10
CA ASP A 11 2.97 2.04 -8.08
C ASP A 11 3.94 2.32 -9.24
N HIS A 12 3.51 2.09 -10.46
CA HIS A 12 4.35 2.42 -11.61
C HIS A 12 4.23 3.88 -12.04
N ASP A 13 3.37 4.68 -11.42
CA ASP A 13 3.35 6.13 -11.63
C ASP A 13 4.15 6.82 -10.53
N ALA A 14 5.41 7.14 -10.85
CA ALA A 14 6.31 7.77 -9.90
C ALA A 14 5.83 9.13 -9.40
N ARG A 15 4.96 9.81 -10.15
CA ARG A 15 4.43 11.13 -9.74
C ARG A 15 3.52 11.00 -8.52
N VAL A 16 2.64 10.00 -8.53
CA VAL A 16 1.75 9.74 -7.41
C VAL A 16 2.56 9.28 -6.19
N THR A 17 3.48 8.35 -6.41
CA THR A 17 4.32 7.82 -5.35
C THR A 17 5.13 8.92 -4.66
N ARG A 18 5.63 9.87 -5.43
CA ARG A 18 6.42 10.99 -4.90
C ARG A 18 5.60 11.86 -3.94
N ILE A 19 4.36 12.15 -4.30
CA ILE A 19 3.47 12.96 -3.46
C ILE A 19 3.17 12.24 -2.16
N VAL A 20 2.81 10.97 -2.26
CA VAL A 20 2.50 10.12 -1.11
C VAL A 20 3.72 9.99 -0.20
N ARG A 21 4.88 9.72 -0.79
CA ARG A 21 6.12 9.58 -0.05
C ARG A 21 6.47 10.85 0.74
N ARG A 22 6.36 12.01 0.10
CA ARG A 22 6.62 13.29 0.76
C ARG A 22 5.74 13.49 1.99
N ALA A 23 4.45 13.21 1.83
CA ALA A 23 3.51 13.36 2.94
C ALA A 23 3.89 12.46 4.12
N LEU A 24 4.24 11.21 3.83
CA LEU A 24 4.61 10.24 4.85
C LEU A 24 5.95 10.59 5.51
N GLU A 25 6.92 11.02 4.72
CA GLU A 25 8.23 11.39 5.25
C GLU A 25 8.14 12.60 6.18
N THR A 26 7.25 13.53 5.87
CA THR A 26 7.04 14.71 6.71
C THR A 26 6.57 14.34 8.13
N ALA A 27 5.86 13.23 8.28
CA ALA A 27 5.42 12.76 9.59
C ALA A 27 6.58 12.29 10.49
N GLY A 28 7.73 11.96 9.91
CA GLY A 28 8.94 11.61 10.66
C GLY A 28 8.94 10.26 11.36
N LYS A 29 7.98 9.39 11.06
CA LYS A 29 7.80 8.08 11.72
C LYS A 29 8.03 6.90 10.81
N TYR A 30 8.23 7.13 9.51
CA TYR A 30 8.19 6.08 8.50
C TYR A 30 9.47 6.01 7.69
N SER A 31 9.87 4.78 7.36
CA SER A 31 10.90 4.48 6.39
C SER A 31 10.20 3.99 5.13
N ILE A 32 10.39 4.67 4.00
CA ILE A 32 9.63 4.44 2.78
C ILE A 32 10.52 3.84 1.70
N ARG A 33 10.01 2.81 1.05
CA ARG A 33 10.61 2.25 -0.16
C ARG A 33 9.57 2.25 -1.26
N GLU A 34 10.00 2.60 -2.47
CA GLU A 34 9.15 2.58 -3.66
C GLU A 34 9.53 1.39 -4.53
N GLU A 35 8.51 0.74 -5.08
CA GLU A 35 8.67 -0.28 -6.10
C GLU A 35 7.74 0.05 -7.26
N HIS A 36 8.32 0.26 -8.44
CA HIS A 36 7.56 0.69 -9.61
C HIS A 36 7.30 -0.44 -10.61
N ASP A 37 7.81 -1.63 -10.34
CA ASP A 37 7.61 -2.80 -11.18
C ASP A 37 6.84 -3.87 -10.40
N ALA A 38 5.63 -4.17 -10.86
CA ALA A 38 4.75 -5.15 -10.23
C ALA A 38 5.41 -6.54 -10.13
N ALA A 39 6.23 -6.89 -11.12
CA ALA A 39 6.90 -8.19 -11.15
C ALA A 39 7.87 -8.38 -9.96
N PHE A 40 8.37 -7.30 -9.40
CA PHE A 40 9.32 -7.36 -8.29
C PHE A 40 8.70 -7.02 -6.93
N ALA A 41 7.38 -6.81 -6.88
CA ALA A 41 6.71 -6.37 -5.65
C ALA A 41 6.92 -7.33 -4.48
N ILE A 42 6.72 -8.62 -4.69
CA ILE A 42 6.91 -9.64 -3.64
C ILE A 42 8.36 -9.72 -3.20
N HIS A 43 9.27 -9.70 -4.18
CA HIS A 43 10.69 -9.74 -3.89
C HIS A 43 11.13 -8.53 -3.05
N ALA A 44 10.68 -7.34 -3.44
CA ALA A 44 10.96 -6.12 -2.71
C ALA A 44 10.41 -6.18 -1.28
N ALA A 45 9.21 -6.71 -1.12
CA ALA A 45 8.57 -6.84 0.18
C ALA A 45 9.34 -7.79 1.10
N ARG A 46 9.78 -8.94 0.58
CA ARG A 46 10.56 -9.89 1.36
C ARG A 46 11.88 -9.28 1.82
N TRP A 47 12.52 -8.54 0.94
CA TRP A 47 13.80 -7.92 1.25
C TRP A 47 13.64 -6.77 2.25
N PHE A 48 12.63 -5.93 2.05
CA PHE A 48 12.42 -4.74 2.87
C PHE A 48 11.78 -5.04 4.22
N GLY A 49 10.88 -6.02 4.28
CA GLY A 49 10.14 -6.36 5.49
C GLY A 49 9.18 -5.26 5.92
N PRO A 50 8.23 -4.86 5.06
CA PRO A 50 7.35 -3.73 5.39
C PRO A 50 6.36 -4.04 6.50
N ASP A 51 6.00 -3.01 7.25
CA ASP A 51 4.92 -3.06 8.23
C ASP A 51 3.57 -2.73 7.57
N LEU A 52 3.61 -2.09 6.41
CA LEU A 52 2.43 -1.73 5.62
C LEU A 52 2.81 -1.70 4.15
N VAL A 53 1.93 -2.20 3.29
CA VAL A 53 2.09 -2.09 1.84
C VAL A 53 0.97 -1.22 1.28
N MET A 54 1.33 -0.26 0.44
CA MET A 54 0.37 0.62 -0.22
C MET A 54 0.44 0.36 -1.72
N ILE A 55 -0.72 0.09 -2.33
CA ILE A 55 -0.82 -0.23 -3.75
C ILE A 55 -1.78 0.74 -4.43
N ASN A 56 -1.34 1.33 -5.55
CA ASN A 56 -2.22 2.16 -6.36
C ASN A 56 -2.96 1.28 -7.37
N LEU A 57 -4.28 1.20 -7.23
CA LEU A 57 -5.14 0.41 -8.12
C LEU A 57 -5.57 1.18 -9.37
N THR A 58 -5.36 2.49 -9.41
CA THR A 58 -5.92 3.32 -10.47
C THR A 58 -5.26 3.10 -11.83
N ALA A 59 -3.98 2.71 -11.82
CA ALA A 59 -3.23 2.51 -13.06
C ALA A 59 -3.49 1.14 -13.69
N SER A 60 -3.54 0.08 -12.87
CA SER A 60 -3.84 -1.27 -13.34
C SER A 60 -4.39 -2.11 -12.21
N ALA A 61 -5.73 -2.27 -12.20
CA ALA A 61 -6.39 -3.11 -11.21
C ALA A 61 -5.98 -4.58 -11.35
N THR A 62 -5.70 -5.04 -12.58
CA THR A 62 -5.29 -6.42 -12.84
C THR A 62 -3.94 -6.73 -12.20
N ASP A 63 -2.97 -5.85 -12.37
CA ASP A 63 -1.64 -6.02 -11.77
C ASP A 63 -1.73 -5.98 -10.25
N ALA A 64 -2.54 -5.08 -9.71
CA ALA A 64 -2.75 -4.97 -8.27
C ALA A 64 -3.39 -6.23 -7.70
N GLU A 65 -4.33 -6.84 -8.45
CA GLU A 65 -4.97 -8.11 -8.09
C GLU A 65 -3.95 -9.23 -7.96
N ILE A 66 -3.07 -9.36 -8.96
CA ILE A 66 -2.01 -10.36 -8.96
C ILE A 66 -1.10 -10.18 -7.76
N ILE A 67 -0.68 -8.95 -7.51
CA ILE A 67 0.18 -8.60 -6.38
C ILE A 67 -0.51 -8.99 -5.06
N ALA A 68 -1.76 -8.59 -4.88
CA ALA A 68 -2.50 -8.87 -3.64
C ALA A 68 -2.63 -10.36 -3.38
N LYS A 69 -2.90 -11.15 -4.42
CA LYS A 69 -2.98 -12.61 -4.29
C LYS A 69 -1.63 -13.20 -3.89
N GLN A 70 -0.55 -12.68 -4.43
CA GLN A 70 0.80 -13.12 -4.06
C GLN A 70 1.10 -12.83 -2.59
N PHE A 71 0.71 -11.64 -2.10
CA PHE A 71 0.87 -11.29 -0.69
C PHE A 71 0.07 -12.21 0.21
N GLN A 72 -1.17 -12.52 -0.15
CA GLN A 72 -2.02 -13.41 0.64
C GLN A 72 -1.46 -14.82 0.78
N LYS A 73 -0.81 -15.31 -0.27
CA LYS A 73 -0.26 -16.66 -0.30
C LYS A 73 1.12 -16.76 0.34
N ASP A 74 1.79 -15.65 0.52
CA ASP A 74 3.14 -15.64 1.08
C ASP A 74 3.08 -15.79 2.60
N ARG A 75 3.79 -16.78 3.12
CA ARG A 75 3.78 -17.09 4.55
C ARG A 75 4.19 -15.90 5.41
N ASP A 76 5.18 -15.14 4.96
CA ASP A 76 5.75 -14.06 5.77
C ASP A 76 5.03 -12.73 5.57
N LEU A 77 4.27 -12.59 4.48
CA LEU A 77 3.64 -11.33 4.10
C LEU A 77 2.13 -11.31 4.26
N SER A 78 1.51 -12.46 4.52
CA SER A 78 0.05 -12.56 4.59
C SER A 78 -0.59 -11.71 5.69
N GLU A 79 0.16 -11.41 6.75
CA GLU A 79 -0.34 -10.61 7.87
C GLU A 79 -0.05 -9.12 7.71
N VAL A 80 0.70 -8.73 6.69
CA VAL A 80 1.01 -7.32 6.46
C VAL A 80 -0.22 -6.62 5.89
N PRO A 81 -0.68 -5.53 6.51
CA PRO A 81 -1.86 -4.82 5.99
C PRO A 81 -1.58 -4.16 4.65
N LEU A 82 -2.61 -4.17 3.79
CA LEU A 82 -2.56 -3.55 2.47
C LEU A 82 -3.51 -2.37 2.44
N LEU A 83 -3.00 -1.20 2.04
CA LEU A 83 -3.79 -0.01 1.86
C LEU A 83 -3.83 0.30 0.37
N CYS A 84 -5.03 0.30 -0.21
CA CYS A 84 -5.21 0.48 -1.65
C CYS A 84 -5.71 1.89 -1.97
N LEU A 85 -4.99 2.57 -2.86
CA LEU A 85 -5.45 3.85 -3.41
C LEU A 85 -6.28 3.52 -4.65
N SER A 86 -7.54 3.93 -4.66
CA SER A 86 -8.47 3.48 -5.71
C SER A 86 -9.51 4.52 -6.07
N ASN A 87 -10.02 4.43 -7.31
CA ASN A 87 -11.27 5.09 -7.66
C ASN A 87 -12.39 4.05 -7.51
N PHE A 88 -13.64 4.48 -7.71
CA PHE A 88 -14.80 3.62 -7.53
C PHE A 88 -14.75 2.38 -8.44
N VAL A 89 -14.37 2.57 -9.70
CA VAL A 89 -14.33 1.48 -10.69
C VAL A 89 -13.26 0.44 -10.33
N SER A 90 -12.05 0.90 -10.04
CA SER A 90 -10.94 -0.01 -9.70
C SER A 90 -11.20 -0.76 -8.40
N ALA A 91 -11.81 -0.10 -7.41
CA ALA A 91 -12.16 -0.76 -6.15
C ALA A 91 -13.18 -1.88 -6.38
N ARG A 92 -14.21 -1.63 -7.20
CA ARG A 92 -15.20 -2.65 -7.53
C ARG A 92 -14.59 -3.84 -8.23
N GLN A 93 -13.72 -3.61 -9.21
CA GLN A 93 -13.03 -4.68 -9.93
C GLN A 93 -12.20 -5.54 -8.97
N PHE A 94 -11.47 -4.88 -8.10
CA PHE A 94 -10.61 -5.55 -7.12
C PHE A 94 -11.44 -6.41 -6.17
N MET A 95 -12.53 -5.87 -5.65
CA MET A 95 -13.43 -6.59 -4.74
C MET A 95 -14.12 -7.77 -5.43
N SER A 96 -14.47 -7.62 -6.71
CA SER A 96 -15.11 -8.69 -7.49
C SER A 96 -14.20 -9.89 -7.70
N ALA A 97 -12.88 -9.69 -7.60
CA ALA A 97 -11.92 -10.78 -7.71
C ALA A 97 -11.84 -11.65 -6.46
N GLY A 98 -12.61 -11.33 -5.43
CA GLY A 98 -12.65 -12.13 -4.20
C GLY A 98 -11.50 -11.85 -3.24
N ILE A 99 -10.78 -10.78 -3.44
CA ILE A 99 -9.67 -10.40 -2.57
C ILE A 99 -10.20 -9.37 -1.57
N LEU A 100 -10.74 -9.83 -0.46
CA LEU A 100 -11.48 -8.96 0.44
C LEU A 100 -10.92 -8.85 1.86
N ARG A 101 -10.05 -9.75 2.28
CA ARG A 101 -9.60 -9.77 3.67
C ARG A 101 -8.34 -8.94 3.86
N GLY A 102 -8.36 -8.09 4.90
CA GLY A 102 -7.18 -7.35 5.31
C GLY A 102 -6.83 -6.16 4.43
N TYR A 103 -7.76 -5.72 3.59
CA TYR A 103 -7.51 -4.59 2.70
C TYR A 103 -8.33 -3.38 3.10
N SER A 104 -7.67 -2.23 3.09
CA SER A 104 -8.29 -0.94 3.30
C SER A 104 -8.18 -0.12 2.02
N PHE A 105 -9.13 0.77 1.79
CA PHE A 105 -9.20 1.56 0.57
C PHE A 105 -9.27 3.05 0.89
N LEU A 106 -8.53 3.85 0.12
CA LEU A 106 -8.65 5.30 0.13
C LEU A 106 -9.00 5.77 -1.28
N ALA A 107 -9.99 6.66 -1.36
CA ALA A 107 -10.45 7.20 -2.62
C ALA A 107 -9.42 8.15 -3.23
N MET A 108 -9.30 8.10 -4.56
CA MET A 108 -8.45 9.03 -5.31
C MET A 108 -9.32 10.17 -5.89
N PRO A 109 -8.82 11.41 -5.91
CA PRO A 109 -7.52 11.85 -5.41
C PRO A 109 -7.48 11.83 -3.88
N VAL A 110 -6.38 11.35 -3.33
CA VAL A 110 -6.25 11.20 -1.89
C VAL A 110 -5.97 12.54 -1.22
N LYS A 111 -6.64 12.78 -0.09
CA LYS A 111 -6.35 13.94 0.74
C LYS A 111 -5.25 13.56 1.72
N ILE A 112 -4.29 14.44 1.89
CA ILE A 112 -3.10 14.17 2.70
C ILE A 112 -3.47 13.79 4.14
N ASP A 113 -4.41 14.51 4.75
CA ASP A 113 -4.84 14.21 6.12
C ASP A 113 -5.51 12.85 6.25
N GLN A 114 -6.29 12.44 5.23
CA GLN A 114 -6.90 11.11 5.21
C GLN A 114 -5.87 10.02 5.04
N LEU A 115 -4.88 10.25 4.18
CA LEU A 115 -3.78 9.32 3.98
C LEU A 115 -3.03 9.08 5.29
N LEU A 116 -2.63 10.15 5.96
CA LEU A 116 -1.87 10.06 7.19
C LEU A 116 -2.65 9.36 8.30
N ARG A 117 -3.94 9.65 8.43
CA ARG A 117 -4.80 8.99 9.41
C ARG A 117 -4.99 7.51 9.12
N GLY A 118 -5.20 7.17 7.83
CA GLY A 118 -5.37 5.78 7.42
C GLY A 118 -4.13 4.94 7.71
N VAL A 119 -2.98 5.47 7.38
CA VAL A 119 -1.69 4.82 7.64
C VAL A 119 -1.48 4.65 9.15
N GLU A 120 -1.72 5.69 9.92
CA GLU A 120 -1.55 5.64 11.36
C GLU A 120 -2.49 4.63 12.02
N HIS A 121 -3.74 4.59 11.57
CA HIS A 121 -4.70 3.61 12.06
C HIS A 121 -4.23 2.17 11.80
N LEU A 122 -3.77 1.89 10.59
CA LEU A 122 -3.33 0.54 10.23
C LEU A 122 -2.06 0.11 10.94
N LEU A 123 -1.14 1.04 11.18
CA LEU A 123 0.15 0.73 11.79
C LEU A 123 0.11 0.74 13.32
N PHE A 124 -0.71 1.59 13.91
CA PHE A 124 -0.71 1.79 15.36
C PHE A 124 -2.05 1.47 16.02
N GLY A 125 -3.08 1.13 15.23
CA GLY A 125 -4.39 0.77 15.77
C GLY A 125 -5.11 1.90 16.49
N LYS A 126 -4.81 3.14 16.15
CA LYS A 126 -5.43 4.30 16.78
C LYS A 126 -6.67 4.76 16.02
N ASP A 127 -7.68 5.08 16.72
CA ASP A 127 -8.89 5.67 16.17
C ASP A 127 -8.77 7.18 16.06
#